data_1a71748983add4a8e809a22eea049d71
#
_entry.id   1a71748983add4a8e809a22eea049d71
#
_cell.length_a   1.000
_cell.length_b   1.000
_cell.length_c   1.000
_cell.angle_alpha   90.00
_cell.angle_beta   90.00
_cell.angle_gamma   90.00
#
_symmetry.space_group_name_H-M   'P 1'
#
loop_
_entity.id
_entity.type
_entity.pdbx_description
1 polymer ?
#
loop_
_entity_poly.entity_id
_entity_poly.type
_entity_poly.pdbx_seq_one_letter_code
_entity_poly.pdbx_strand_id
1 'polypeptide(L)'
;MANIEARIGFVGVGRMGANMARRLKDQRYRIAAVQDRHAKTSESLARELGSEAAVSPAHVAELSDIVITVVSDDAAMRDIYAEQDPTGLTAHAKDRLFINCATLTPALHIDIEQTIERHGGAALEACMASSITQARQGTLYLMCGGREEAFNRARPVLNSLGTTVRYIGPAGEAAKVKALVNMVMNSNTAALAEGLGLGAALGVDLTLLREVFSQTGAASRVLETDGEDMQLRAHDCYFSAAHAAKDSAIALDLAEQVGLSLPVALATLGQYRRLMQLGKGDLDKSAVAELTFPDRAPSRLPT
;
A
#
# COMPACT_ATOMS: atom_id res chain seq x y z
N MET A 1 15.69 -6.48 -23.50
CA MET A 1 14.62 -7.51 -23.42
C MET A 1 14.44 -7.84 -21.95
N ALA A 2 13.18 -7.95 -21.48
CA ALA A 2 12.93 -8.37 -20.09
C ALA A 2 13.51 -9.78 -19.89
N ASN A 3 14.19 -10.01 -18.79
CA ASN A 3 14.67 -11.36 -18.45
C ASN A 3 13.48 -12.19 -17.96
N ILE A 4 12.71 -12.74 -18.91
CA ILE A 4 11.52 -13.57 -18.70
C ILE A 4 11.90 -14.89 -18.00
N GLU A 5 13.18 -15.23 -17.96
CA GLU A 5 13.69 -16.45 -17.30
C GLU A 5 13.77 -16.30 -15.77
N ALA A 6 13.74 -15.07 -15.22
CA ALA A 6 13.83 -14.86 -13.78
C ALA A 6 12.63 -15.50 -13.05
N ARG A 7 12.93 -16.28 -12.02
CA ARG A 7 11.94 -16.89 -11.13
C ARG A 7 11.50 -15.86 -10.09
N ILE A 8 10.18 -15.60 -10.04
CA ILE A 8 9.62 -14.59 -9.15
C ILE A 8 8.87 -15.26 -8.01
N GLY A 9 9.18 -14.85 -6.78
CA GLY A 9 8.46 -15.24 -5.58
C GLY A 9 7.67 -14.09 -4.98
N PHE A 10 6.61 -14.40 -4.25
CA PHE A 10 5.81 -13.42 -3.52
C PHE A 10 5.68 -13.80 -2.05
N VAL A 11 5.90 -12.82 -1.16
CA VAL A 11 5.56 -12.90 0.26
C VAL A 11 4.51 -11.85 0.58
N GLY A 12 3.35 -12.30 1.07
CA GLY A 12 2.15 -11.49 1.18
C GLY A 12 1.36 -11.50 -0.12
N VAL A 13 0.40 -12.42 -0.22
CA VAL A 13 -0.48 -12.58 -1.38
C VAL A 13 -1.94 -12.25 -1.05
N GLY A 14 -2.13 -11.20 -0.27
CA GLY A 14 -3.40 -10.53 -0.12
C GLY A 14 -3.90 -9.92 -1.42
N ARG A 15 -4.89 -9.00 -1.35
CA ARG A 15 -5.52 -8.42 -2.55
C ARG A 15 -4.52 -7.81 -3.55
N MET A 16 -3.53 -7.05 -3.08
CA MET A 16 -2.53 -6.44 -3.96
C MET A 16 -1.55 -7.48 -4.51
N GLY A 17 -0.86 -8.22 -3.63
CA GLY A 17 0.16 -9.19 -4.04
C GLY A 17 -0.36 -10.28 -4.98
N ALA A 18 -1.56 -10.81 -4.73
CA ALA A 18 -2.18 -11.80 -5.61
C ALA A 18 -2.45 -11.23 -7.02
N ASN A 19 -2.94 -9.99 -7.13
CA ASN A 19 -3.18 -9.37 -8.42
C ASN A 19 -1.90 -9.01 -9.18
N MET A 20 -0.84 -8.62 -8.46
CA MET A 20 0.50 -8.42 -9.05
C MET A 20 1.07 -9.76 -9.57
N ALA A 21 0.94 -10.85 -8.80
CA ALA A 21 1.39 -12.18 -9.22
C ALA A 21 0.65 -12.68 -10.47
N ARG A 22 -0.68 -12.51 -10.52
CA ARG A 22 -1.50 -12.81 -11.72
C ARG A 22 -1.05 -11.99 -12.92
N ARG A 23 -0.83 -10.69 -12.71
CA ARG A 23 -0.36 -9.81 -13.78
C ARG A 23 0.98 -10.25 -14.35
N LEU A 24 1.95 -10.58 -13.51
CA LEU A 24 3.25 -11.07 -13.97
C LEU A 24 3.13 -12.42 -14.68
N LYS A 25 2.25 -13.31 -14.21
CA LYS A 25 1.96 -14.58 -14.90
C LYS A 25 1.40 -14.34 -16.31
N ASP A 26 0.47 -13.39 -16.47
CA ASP A 26 -0.08 -12.99 -17.80
C ASP A 26 1.01 -12.43 -18.72
N GLN A 27 2.01 -11.76 -18.13
CA GLN A 27 3.20 -11.25 -18.85
C GLN A 27 4.27 -12.33 -19.07
N ARG A 28 3.94 -13.63 -18.84
CA ARG A 28 4.78 -14.81 -19.05
C ARG A 28 5.97 -14.92 -18.09
N TYR A 29 5.99 -14.18 -16.96
CA TYR A 29 6.98 -14.45 -15.93
C TYR A 29 6.68 -15.78 -15.22
N ARG A 30 7.74 -16.47 -14.81
CA ARG A 30 7.63 -17.68 -13.99
C ARG A 30 7.40 -17.26 -12.54
N ILE A 31 6.18 -17.47 -12.02
CA ILE A 31 5.91 -17.36 -10.59
C ILE A 31 6.35 -18.68 -9.97
N ALA A 32 7.46 -18.67 -9.22
CA ALA A 32 8.06 -19.86 -8.67
C ALA A 32 7.41 -20.28 -7.36
N ALA A 33 7.16 -19.32 -6.46
CA ALA A 33 6.60 -19.57 -5.15
C ALA A 33 5.76 -18.40 -4.65
N VAL A 34 4.75 -18.71 -3.84
CA VAL A 34 3.93 -17.73 -3.13
C VAL A 34 3.78 -18.14 -1.66
N GLN A 35 3.79 -17.15 -0.75
CA GLN A 35 3.62 -17.38 0.68
C GLN A 35 2.75 -16.29 1.27
N ASP A 36 1.90 -16.64 2.22
CA ASP A 36 1.12 -15.75 3.06
C ASP A 36 1.02 -16.33 4.48
N ARG A 37 0.83 -15.47 5.48
CA ARG A 37 0.58 -15.93 6.86
C ARG A 37 -0.67 -16.81 6.96
N HIS A 38 -1.62 -16.66 6.04
CA HIS A 38 -2.79 -17.51 5.89
C HIS A 38 -2.54 -18.56 4.81
N ALA A 39 -2.13 -19.76 5.21
CA ALA A 39 -1.75 -20.86 4.31
C ALA A 39 -2.77 -21.13 3.20
N LYS A 40 -4.09 -21.10 3.51
CA LYS A 40 -5.15 -21.29 2.52
C LYS A 40 -5.10 -20.27 1.38
N THR A 41 -4.67 -19.03 1.65
CA THR A 41 -4.54 -17.97 0.65
C THR A 41 -3.41 -18.31 -0.33
N SER A 42 -2.24 -18.67 0.19
CA SER A 42 -1.10 -19.07 -0.65
C SER A 42 -1.37 -20.38 -1.42
N GLU A 43 -1.96 -21.39 -0.80
CA GLU A 43 -2.33 -22.64 -1.46
C GLU A 43 -3.31 -22.46 -2.63
N SER A 44 -4.32 -21.60 -2.43
CA SER A 44 -5.30 -21.28 -3.49
C SER A 44 -4.63 -20.59 -4.67
N LEU A 45 -3.83 -19.55 -4.40
CA LEU A 45 -3.14 -18.79 -5.44
C LEU A 45 -2.07 -19.64 -6.14
N ALA A 46 -1.34 -20.46 -5.40
CA ALA A 46 -0.32 -21.36 -5.94
C ALA A 46 -0.93 -22.34 -6.97
N ARG A 47 -2.06 -22.95 -6.64
CA ARG A 47 -2.81 -23.82 -7.58
C ARG A 47 -3.24 -23.08 -8.84
N GLU A 48 -3.74 -21.84 -8.69
CA GLU A 48 -4.17 -20.99 -9.81
C GLU A 48 -3.00 -20.66 -10.74
N LEU A 49 -1.84 -20.32 -10.17
CA LEU A 49 -0.67 -19.88 -10.92
C LEU A 49 0.25 -21.01 -11.39
N GLY A 50 0.05 -22.23 -10.90
CA GLY A 50 0.97 -23.34 -11.11
C GLY A 50 2.34 -23.09 -10.48
N SER A 51 2.35 -22.52 -9.26
CA SER A 51 3.53 -22.20 -8.46
C SER A 51 3.57 -23.03 -7.18
N GLU A 52 4.68 -22.96 -6.43
CA GLU A 52 4.80 -23.57 -5.12
C GLU A 52 4.08 -22.75 -4.05
N ALA A 53 3.32 -23.39 -3.17
CA ALA A 53 2.82 -22.80 -1.92
C ALA A 53 3.92 -22.95 -0.86
N ALA A 54 4.78 -21.95 -0.74
CA ALA A 54 5.93 -22.02 0.13
C ALA A 54 5.54 -21.98 1.62
N VAL A 55 6.21 -22.79 2.43
CA VAL A 55 5.92 -22.93 3.87
C VAL A 55 6.50 -21.79 4.71
N SER A 56 7.45 -21.02 4.15
CA SER A 56 8.09 -19.89 4.82
C SER A 56 8.60 -18.85 3.82
N PRO A 57 8.88 -17.62 4.26
CA PRO A 57 9.60 -16.62 3.45
C PRO A 57 10.95 -17.11 2.93
N ALA A 58 11.74 -17.81 3.73
CA ALA A 58 13.00 -18.43 3.31
C ALA A 58 12.81 -19.37 2.13
N HIS A 59 11.78 -20.22 2.16
CA HIS A 59 11.47 -21.13 1.06
C HIS A 59 11.09 -20.40 -0.23
N VAL A 60 10.40 -19.24 -0.13
CA VAL A 60 10.17 -18.36 -1.31
C VAL A 60 11.50 -17.88 -1.87
N ALA A 61 12.39 -17.37 -1.01
CA ALA A 61 13.69 -16.86 -1.43
C ALA A 61 14.56 -17.96 -2.06
N GLU A 62 14.55 -19.18 -1.53
CA GLU A 62 15.28 -20.33 -2.08
C GLU A 62 14.87 -20.64 -3.53
N LEU A 63 13.56 -20.58 -3.83
CA LEU A 63 13.00 -20.93 -5.14
C LEU A 63 13.05 -19.79 -6.17
N SER A 64 13.42 -18.57 -5.76
CA SER A 64 13.23 -17.36 -6.55
C SER A 64 14.55 -16.59 -6.77
N ASP A 65 14.63 -15.87 -7.88
CA ASP A 65 15.73 -14.92 -8.20
C ASP A 65 15.33 -13.49 -7.80
N ILE A 66 14.02 -13.22 -7.82
CA ILE A 66 13.41 -11.96 -7.41
C ILE A 66 12.27 -12.27 -6.44
N VAL A 67 12.26 -11.65 -5.27
CA VAL A 67 11.19 -11.77 -4.29
C VAL A 67 10.47 -10.43 -4.15
N ILE A 68 9.15 -10.44 -4.31
CA ILE A 68 8.28 -9.26 -4.12
C ILE A 68 7.54 -9.42 -2.79
N THR A 69 7.68 -8.43 -1.90
CA THR A 69 6.99 -8.42 -0.61
C THR A 69 5.84 -7.43 -0.62
N VAL A 70 4.64 -7.87 -0.20
CA VAL A 70 3.43 -7.05 -0.14
C VAL A 70 2.71 -7.30 1.17
N VAL A 71 3.33 -6.87 2.26
CA VAL A 71 2.82 -7.03 3.64
C VAL A 71 2.11 -5.77 4.14
N SER A 72 1.46 -5.83 5.31
CA SER A 72 0.59 -4.78 5.81
C SER A 72 1.30 -3.61 6.48
N ASP A 73 2.39 -3.88 7.21
CA ASP A 73 3.00 -2.94 8.14
C ASP A 73 4.46 -3.28 8.47
N ASP A 74 5.09 -2.41 9.27
CA ASP A 74 6.47 -2.54 9.70
C ASP A 74 6.72 -3.83 10.52
N ALA A 75 5.77 -4.23 11.36
CA ALA A 75 5.92 -5.43 12.19
C ALA A 75 6.01 -6.68 11.30
N ALA A 76 5.06 -6.85 10.39
CA ALA A 76 5.05 -7.96 9.43
C ALA A 76 6.32 -7.97 8.55
N MET A 77 6.82 -6.79 8.18
CA MET A 77 8.04 -6.68 7.39
C MET A 77 9.27 -7.06 8.20
N ARG A 78 9.39 -6.63 9.46
CA ARG A 78 10.48 -7.03 10.36
C ARG A 78 10.49 -8.54 10.56
N ASP A 79 9.33 -9.15 10.75
CA ASP A 79 9.20 -10.59 10.96
C ASP A 79 9.77 -11.38 9.77
N ILE A 80 9.39 -11.01 8.53
CA ILE A 80 9.85 -11.75 7.33
C ILE A 80 11.33 -11.50 6.99
N TYR A 81 11.95 -10.43 7.51
CA TYR A 81 13.38 -10.12 7.31
C TYR A 81 14.24 -10.37 8.57
N ALA A 82 13.70 -11.01 9.61
CA ALA A 82 14.43 -11.24 10.84
C ALA A 82 15.72 -12.08 10.60
N GLU A 83 16.89 -11.50 10.91
CA GLU A 83 18.21 -12.13 10.66
C GLU A 83 18.42 -13.40 11.50
N GLN A 84 17.78 -13.49 12.67
CA GLN A 84 17.91 -14.60 13.59
C GLN A 84 16.91 -15.75 13.29
N ASP A 85 15.98 -15.54 12.37
CA ASP A 85 14.99 -16.52 11.99
C ASP A 85 15.42 -17.27 10.71
N PRO A 86 15.74 -18.57 10.79
CA PRO A 86 16.12 -19.35 9.62
C PRO A 86 14.98 -19.50 8.60
N THR A 87 13.75 -19.15 8.97
CA THR A 87 12.59 -19.13 8.08
C THR A 87 12.36 -17.77 7.40
N GLY A 88 13.15 -16.76 7.75
CA GLY A 88 13.12 -15.43 7.18
C GLY A 88 13.81 -15.33 5.82
N LEU A 89 13.55 -14.24 5.10
CA LEU A 89 14.08 -13.97 3.76
C LEU A 89 15.61 -13.87 3.72
N THR A 90 16.24 -13.44 4.82
CA THR A 90 17.68 -13.26 4.95
C THR A 90 18.47 -14.57 4.79
N ALA A 91 17.85 -15.71 5.15
CA ALA A 91 18.49 -17.03 5.07
C ALA A 91 18.96 -17.40 3.65
N HIS A 92 18.29 -16.86 2.62
CA HIS A 92 18.61 -17.11 1.22
C HIS A 92 18.74 -15.80 0.42
N ALA A 93 19.36 -14.75 1.00
CA ALA A 93 19.43 -13.43 0.36
C ALA A 93 20.49 -13.34 -0.76
N LYS A 94 21.55 -14.15 -0.68
CA LYS A 94 22.69 -14.06 -1.60
C LYS A 94 22.27 -14.12 -3.07
N ASP A 95 22.76 -13.15 -3.87
CA ASP A 95 22.52 -12.98 -5.32
C ASP A 95 21.06 -12.72 -5.72
N ARG A 96 20.14 -12.54 -4.76
CA ARG A 96 18.72 -12.27 -4.99
C ARG A 96 18.38 -10.79 -4.94
N LEU A 97 17.29 -10.43 -5.60
CA LEU A 97 16.71 -9.09 -5.55
C LEU A 97 15.38 -9.13 -4.78
N PHE A 98 15.26 -8.29 -3.76
CA PHE A 98 14.04 -8.11 -2.98
C PHE A 98 13.38 -6.78 -3.35
N ILE A 99 12.11 -6.82 -3.75
CA ILE A 99 11.32 -5.63 -4.12
C ILE A 99 10.21 -5.45 -3.07
N ASN A 100 10.34 -4.43 -2.23
CA ASN A 100 9.45 -4.17 -1.10
C ASN A 100 8.36 -3.17 -1.49
N CYS A 101 7.12 -3.65 -1.67
CA CYS A 101 5.99 -2.84 -2.16
C CYS A 101 5.07 -2.31 -1.06
N ALA A 102 5.34 -2.63 0.21
CA ALA A 102 4.53 -2.18 1.34
C ALA A 102 4.76 -0.70 1.67
N THR A 103 3.74 -0.02 2.21
CA THR A 103 3.90 1.31 2.81
C THR A 103 4.39 1.16 4.25
N LEU A 104 5.65 1.50 4.47
CA LEU A 104 6.39 1.34 5.72
C LEU A 104 7.06 2.65 6.12
N THR A 105 7.64 2.67 7.32
CA THR A 105 8.52 3.76 7.73
C THR A 105 9.80 3.79 6.86
N PRO A 106 10.30 5.00 6.50
CA PRO A 106 11.53 5.12 5.71
C PRO A 106 12.74 4.43 6.37
N ALA A 107 12.85 4.52 7.70
CA ALA A 107 13.93 3.88 8.44
C ALA A 107 13.96 2.36 8.23
N LEU A 108 12.80 1.71 8.20
CA LEU A 108 12.74 0.26 7.98
C LEU A 108 13.20 -0.15 6.57
N HIS A 109 12.89 0.63 5.54
CA HIS A 109 13.41 0.37 4.19
C HIS A 109 14.93 0.47 4.13
N ILE A 110 15.52 1.46 4.83
CA ILE A 110 16.98 1.61 4.96
C ILE A 110 17.59 0.41 5.69
N ASP A 111 16.99 0.00 6.82
CA ASP A 111 17.46 -1.14 7.61
C ASP A 111 17.43 -2.44 6.80
N ILE A 112 16.36 -2.66 6.01
CA ILE A 112 16.21 -3.84 5.15
C ILE A 112 17.26 -3.84 4.04
N GLU A 113 17.48 -2.71 3.35
CA GLU A 113 18.50 -2.62 2.31
C GLU A 113 19.86 -3.02 2.88
N GLN A 114 20.27 -2.42 4.00
CA GLN A 114 21.54 -2.73 4.66
C GLN A 114 21.63 -4.19 5.10
N THR A 115 20.54 -4.73 5.65
CA THR A 115 20.49 -6.13 6.09
C THR A 115 20.67 -7.09 4.91
N ILE A 116 19.94 -6.89 3.84
CA ILE A 116 20.02 -7.73 2.65
C ILE A 116 21.40 -7.62 1.97
N GLU A 117 22.00 -6.43 1.93
CA GLU A 117 23.37 -6.25 1.39
C GLU A 117 24.41 -7.01 2.22
N ARG A 118 24.30 -6.99 3.57
CA ARG A 118 25.20 -7.80 4.42
C ARG A 118 25.11 -9.30 4.11
N HIS A 119 23.96 -9.77 3.63
CA HIS A 119 23.73 -11.16 3.24
C HIS A 119 23.98 -11.42 1.74
N GLY A 120 24.57 -10.46 1.02
CA GLY A 120 24.97 -10.61 -0.40
C GLY A 120 23.83 -10.51 -1.41
N GLY A 121 22.67 -9.99 -1.01
CA GLY A 121 21.54 -9.69 -1.88
C GLY A 121 21.44 -8.20 -2.23
N ALA A 122 20.35 -7.84 -2.91
CA ALA A 122 20.00 -6.45 -3.18
C ALA A 122 18.54 -6.20 -2.80
N ALA A 123 18.21 -5.03 -2.26
CA ALA A 123 16.85 -4.64 -1.93
C ALA A 123 16.47 -3.32 -2.63
N LEU A 124 15.19 -3.17 -2.90
CA LEU A 124 14.60 -1.98 -3.51
C LEU A 124 13.22 -1.75 -2.89
N GLU A 125 12.92 -0.56 -2.44
CA GLU A 125 11.56 -0.16 -2.16
C GLU A 125 10.82 0.21 -3.46
N ALA A 126 9.55 -0.20 -3.59
CA ALA A 126 8.70 0.09 -4.74
C ALA A 126 7.28 0.42 -4.27
N CYS A 127 7.14 1.58 -3.63
CA CYS A 127 5.90 2.05 -3.06
C CYS A 127 4.82 2.27 -4.13
N MET A 128 3.64 1.73 -3.92
CA MET A 128 2.52 1.79 -4.85
C MET A 128 1.60 2.98 -4.56
N ALA A 129 1.22 3.73 -5.58
CA ALA A 129 0.21 4.79 -5.50
C ALA A 129 -0.95 4.51 -6.47
N SER A 130 -1.64 3.39 -6.25
CA SER A 130 -2.77 2.91 -7.06
C SER A 130 -3.49 1.79 -6.30
N SER A 131 -4.60 1.29 -6.86
CA SER A 131 -5.45 0.29 -6.21
C SER A 131 -5.29 -1.12 -6.80
N ILE A 132 -6.12 -2.03 -6.31
CA ILE A 132 -6.18 -3.44 -6.70
C ILE A 132 -6.42 -3.60 -8.22
N THR A 133 -7.28 -2.76 -8.80
CA THR A 133 -7.61 -2.79 -10.23
C THR A 133 -6.36 -2.51 -11.07
N GLN A 134 -5.59 -1.48 -10.71
CA GLN A 134 -4.36 -1.15 -11.43
C GLN A 134 -3.28 -2.22 -11.24
N ALA A 135 -3.21 -2.86 -10.06
CA ALA A 135 -2.30 -3.99 -9.85
C ALA A 135 -2.61 -5.15 -10.82
N ARG A 136 -3.89 -5.46 -11.03
CA ARG A 136 -4.32 -6.51 -11.98
C ARG A 136 -4.07 -6.14 -13.43
N GLN A 137 -4.26 -4.86 -13.78
CA GLN A 137 -4.09 -4.36 -15.14
C GLN A 137 -2.63 -4.07 -15.51
N GLY A 138 -1.72 -3.98 -14.53
CA GLY A 138 -0.32 -3.59 -14.76
C GLY A 138 -0.18 -2.08 -15.03
N THR A 139 -1.03 -1.28 -14.40
CA THR A 139 -1.04 0.19 -14.56
C THR A 139 -0.74 0.93 -13.25
N LEU A 140 0.03 0.29 -12.35
CA LEU A 140 0.46 0.92 -11.11
C LEU A 140 1.32 2.16 -11.37
N TYR A 141 1.25 3.13 -10.45
CA TYR A 141 2.27 4.15 -10.27
C TYR A 141 3.22 3.67 -9.18
N LEU A 142 4.50 3.47 -9.52
CA LEU A 142 5.52 2.93 -8.63
C LEU A 142 6.57 4.00 -8.33
N MET A 143 6.80 4.27 -7.04
CA MET A 143 7.87 5.12 -6.53
C MET A 143 8.95 4.22 -5.94
N CYS A 144 10.16 4.27 -6.50
CA CYS A 144 11.23 3.35 -6.17
C CYS A 144 12.39 4.08 -5.48
N GLY A 145 12.92 3.47 -4.42
CA GLY A 145 14.09 3.94 -3.70
C GLY A 145 15.04 2.79 -3.36
N GLY A 146 16.32 3.09 -3.34
CA GLY A 146 17.40 2.13 -3.14
C GLY A 146 18.57 2.41 -4.07
N ARG A 147 19.50 1.48 -4.21
CA ARG A 147 20.61 1.64 -5.15
C ARG A 147 20.15 1.60 -6.61
N GLU A 148 20.76 2.43 -7.45
CA GLU A 148 20.41 2.48 -8.88
C GLU A 148 20.60 1.14 -9.59
N GLU A 149 21.59 0.33 -9.19
CA GLU A 149 21.83 -1.00 -9.73
C GLU A 149 20.66 -1.93 -9.42
N ALA A 150 20.13 -1.89 -8.19
CA ALA A 150 18.95 -2.66 -7.79
C ALA A 150 17.70 -2.20 -8.56
N PHE A 151 17.53 -0.88 -8.73
CA PHE A 151 16.45 -0.31 -9.53
C PHE A 151 16.52 -0.77 -11.00
N ASN A 152 17.70 -0.67 -11.62
CA ASN A 152 17.90 -1.08 -13.02
C ASN A 152 17.64 -2.60 -13.20
N ARG A 153 18.04 -3.43 -12.22
CA ARG A 153 17.74 -4.87 -12.20
C ARG A 153 16.24 -5.16 -12.04
N ALA A 154 15.52 -4.38 -11.21
CA ALA A 154 14.09 -4.52 -10.99
C ALA A 154 13.23 -4.02 -12.15
N ARG A 155 13.72 -3.05 -12.91
CA ARG A 155 12.97 -2.25 -13.90
C ARG A 155 12.15 -3.07 -14.90
N PRO A 156 12.62 -4.19 -15.46
CA PRO A 156 11.80 -5.01 -16.37
C PRO A 156 10.54 -5.56 -15.71
N VAL A 157 10.64 -6.02 -14.45
CA VAL A 157 9.50 -6.53 -13.68
C VAL A 157 8.55 -5.38 -13.29
N LEU A 158 9.11 -4.27 -12.82
CA LEU A 158 8.33 -3.08 -12.44
C LEU A 158 7.55 -2.51 -13.62
N ASN A 159 8.12 -2.44 -14.82
CA ASN A 159 7.45 -1.99 -16.04
C ASN A 159 6.29 -2.92 -16.49
N SER A 160 6.29 -4.18 -16.04
CA SER A 160 5.19 -5.10 -16.28
C SER A 160 4.04 -4.92 -15.29
N LEU A 161 4.31 -4.29 -14.13
CA LEU A 161 3.37 -4.01 -13.07
C LEU A 161 2.79 -2.58 -13.13
N GLY A 162 3.52 -1.63 -13.72
CA GLY A 162 3.13 -0.24 -13.72
C GLY A 162 3.39 0.47 -15.04
N THR A 163 2.55 1.47 -15.33
CA THR A 163 2.77 2.39 -16.47
C THR A 163 3.69 3.54 -16.12
N THR A 164 3.85 3.82 -14.84
CA THR A 164 4.77 4.85 -14.36
C THR A 164 5.66 4.26 -13.27
N VAL A 165 6.94 4.19 -13.55
CA VAL A 165 7.97 3.72 -12.63
C VAL A 165 8.97 4.86 -12.42
N ARG A 166 8.99 5.43 -11.21
CA ARG A 166 9.83 6.58 -10.85
C ARG A 166 10.91 6.16 -9.86
N TYR A 167 12.16 6.36 -10.22
CA TYR A 167 13.25 6.37 -9.26
C TYR A 167 13.22 7.70 -8.49
N ILE A 168 13.15 7.63 -7.18
CA ILE A 168 13.05 8.81 -6.30
C ILE A 168 14.42 9.14 -5.70
N GLY A 169 15.20 8.14 -5.30
CA GLY A 169 16.50 8.32 -4.66
C GLY A 169 16.96 7.08 -3.89
N PRO A 170 17.89 7.22 -2.95
CA PRO A 170 18.32 6.15 -2.05
C PRO A 170 17.17 5.55 -1.25
N ALA A 171 17.44 4.44 -0.55
CA ALA A 171 16.45 3.78 0.32
C ALA A 171 15.86 4.76 1.35
N GLY A 172 14.55 4.66 1.57
CA GLY A 172 13.76 5.55 2.43
C GLY A 172 13.16 6.76 1.70
N GLU A 173 13.71 7.20 0.57
CA GLU A 173 13.21 8.40 -0.12
C GLU A 173 11.84 8.17 -0.77
N ALA A 174 11.61 6.99 -1.37
CA ALA A 174 10.30 6.69 -1.94
C ALA A 174 9.23 6.49 -0.84
N ALA A 175 9.60 5.92 0.29
CA ALA A 175 8.72 5.81 1.45
C ALA A 175 8.34 7.19 2.03
N LYS A 176 9.27 8.15 2.11
CA LYS A 176 8.95 9.54 2.48
C LYS A 176 7.91 10.15 1.52
N VAL A 177 8.17 10.06 0.22
CA VAL A 177 7.22 10.58 -0.80
C VAL A 177 5.86 9.88 -0.67
N LYS A 178 5.84 8.55 -0.46
CA LYS A 178 4.61 7.80 -0.28
C LYS A 178 3.82 8.24 0.95
N ALA A 179 4.48 8.50 2.08
CA ALA A 179 3.84 9.02 3.28
C ALA A 179 3.17 10.38 3.02
N LEU A 180 3.85 11.28 2.31
CA LEU A 180 3.30 12.60 1.95
C LEU A 180 2.11 12.48 0.98
N VAL A 181 2.19 11.59 -0.02
CA VAL A 181 1.06 11.30 -0.93
C VAL A 181 -0.17 10.84 -0.16
N ASN A 182 -0.01 9.87 0.75
CA ASN A 182 -1.13 9.34 1.50
C ASN A 182 -1.66 10.33 2.55
N MET A 183 -0.80 11.14 3.18
CA MET A 183 -1.22 12.21 4.08
C MET A 183 -2.14 13.22 3.36
N VAL A 184 -1.76 13.70 2.19
CA VAL A 184 -2.57 14.64 1.42
C VAL A 184 -3.86 13.99 0.93
N MET A 185 -3.78 12.77 0.39
CA MET A 185 -4.95 12.01 -0.05
C MET A 185 -5.96 11.80 1.08
N ASN A 186 -5.51 11.35 2.26
CA ASN A 186 -6.37 11.10 3.40
C ASN A 186 -7.02 12.40 3.94
N SER A 187 -6.27 13.51 3.94
CA SER A 187 -6.81 14.83 4.31
C SER A 187 -7.88 15.29 3.34
N ASN A 188 -7.67 15.11 2.04
CA ASN A 188 -8.69 15.42 1.03
C ASN A 188 -9.93 14.54 1.20
N THR A 189 -9.77 13.26 1.55
CA THR A 189 -10.90 12.34 1.80
C THR A 189 -11.71 12.79 3.03
N ALA A 190 -11.05 13.18 4.12
CA ALA A 190 -11.73 13.67 5.31
C ALA A 190 -12.46 15.01 5.05
N ALA A 191 -11.81 15.95 4.36
CA ALA A 191 -12.42 17.23 3.98
C ALA A 191 -13.63 17.04 3.06
N LEU A 192 -13.54 16.13 2.08
CA LEU A 192 -14.66 15.79 1.19
C LEU A 192 -15.85 15.21 1.98
N ALA A 193 -15.59 14.31 2.92
CA ALA A 193 -16.63 13.73 3.77
C ALA A 193 -17.35 14.78 4.61
N GLU A 194 -16.62 15.78 5.17
CA GLU A 194 -17.21 16.89 5.91
C GLU A 194 -18.03 17.80 4.99
N GLY A 195 -17.52 18.14 3.81
CA GLY A 195 -18.23 18.97 2.84
C GLY A 195 -19.53 18.33 2.35
N LEU A 196 -19.50 17.04 2.00
CA LEU A 196 -20.71 16.31 1.58
C LEU A 196 -21.67 16.09 2.75
N GLY A 197 -21.16 15.79 3.95
CA GLY A 197 -21.97 15.61 5.16
C GLY A 197 -22.69 16.88 5.57
N LEU A 198 -22.02 18.03 5.53
CA LEU A 198 -22.65 19.35 5.77
C LEU A 198 -23.67 19.68 4.68
N GLY A 199 -23.36 19.43 3.40
CA GLY A 199 -24.31 19.58 2.30
C GLY A 199 -25.60 18.78 2.50
N ALA A 200 -25.46 17.51 2.91
CA ALA A 200 -26.59 16.66 3.26
C ALA A 200 -27.44 17.24 4.40
N ALA A 201 -26.79 17.73 5.46
CA ALA A 201 -27.46 18.35 6.61
C ALA A 201 -28.23 19.63 6.24
N LEU A 202 -27.74 20.38 5.25
CA LEU A 202 -28.36 21.58 4.72
C LEU A 202 -29.44 21.30 3.66
N GLY A 203 -29.68 20.04 3.29
CA GLY A 203 -30.65 19.64 2.26
C GLY A 203 -30.21 19.94 0.82
N VAL A 204 -28.88 20.13 0.59
CA VAL A 204 -28.34 20.31 -0.76
C VAL A 204 -28.34 18.98 -1.50
N ASP A 205 -28.71 18.99 -2.79
CA ASP A 205 -28.55 17.82 -3.65
C ASP A 205 -27.07 17.44 -3.78
N LEU A 206 -26.72 16.25 -3.33
CA LEU A 206 -25.32 15.82 -3.26
C LEU A 206 -24.73 15.51 -4.64
N THR A 207 -25.56 15.14 -5.62
CA THR A 207 -25.11 14.92 -7.00
C THR A 207 -24.71 16.25 -7.62
N LEU A 208 -25.55 17.27 -7.47
CA LEU A 208 -25.22 18.64 -7.88
C LEU A 208 -23.99 19.17 -7.12
N LEU A 209 -23.90 18.94 -5.81
CA LEU A 209 -22.78 19.41 -5.00
C LEU A 209 -21.45 18.80 -5.46
N ARG A 210 -21.42 17.50 -5.77
CA ARG A 210 -20.23 16.82 -6.31
C ARG A 210 -19.85 17.38 -7.70
N GLU A 211 -20.84 17.65 -8.55
CA GLU A 211 -20.60 18.29 -9.84
C GLU A 211 -19.94 19.67 -9.66
N VAL A 212 -20.48 20.51 -8.79
CA VAL A 212 -19.90 21.83 -8.48
C VAL A 212 -18.50 21.70 -7.91
N PHE A 213 -18.26 20.76 -6.99
CA PHE A 213 -16.93 20.51 -6.44
C PHE A 213 -15.94 20.14 -7.54
N SER A 214 -16.35 19.33 -8.52
CA SER A 214 -15.47 18.89 -9.62
C SER A 214 -15.00 20.04 -10.54
N GLN A 215 -15.73 21.15 -10.58
CA GLN A 215 -15.47 22.31 -11.44
C GLN A 215 -14.82 23.48 -10.68
N THR A 216 -14.52 23.32 -9.40
CA THR A 216 -14.03 24.40 -8.53
C THR A 216 -12.72 24.00 -7.83
N GLY A 217 -12.20 24.90 -6.98
CA GLY A 217 -11.04 24.61 -6.14
C GLY A 217 -11.24 23.47 -5.12
N ALA A 218 -12.46 22.93 -5.00
CA ALA A 218 -12.75 21.73 -4.21
C ALA A 218 -12.45 20.41 -4.95
N ALA A 219 -12.07 20.47 -6.22
CA ALA A 219 -11.75 19.31 -7.02
C ALA A 219 -10.56 18.53 -6.44
N SER A 220 -10.68 17.21 -6.43
CA SER A 220 -9.60 16.31 -6.02
C SER A 220 -9.80 14.93 -6.63
N ARG A 221 -8.74 14.13 -6.71
CA ARG A 221 -8.85 12.74 -7.19
C ARG A 221 -9.78 11.90 -6.31
N VAL A 222 -9.83 12.16 -5.01
CA VAL A 222 -10.72 11.43 -4.09
C VAL A 222 -12.20 11.82 -4.29
N LEU A 223 -12.52 13.01 -4.78
CA LEU A 223 -13.89 13.34 -5.20
C LEU A 223 -14.36 12.42 -6.32
N GLU A 224 -13.49 12.14 -7.30
CA GLU A 224 -13.81 11.25 -8.43
C GLU A 224 -13.96 9.78 -8.02
N THR A 225 -13.15 9.32 -7.06
CA THR A 225 -13.10 7.91 -6.67
C THR A 225 -14.01 7.56 -5.50
N ASP A 226 -14.22 8.48 -4.56
CA ASP A 226 -14.86 8.21 -3.27
C ASP A 226 -16.18 8.99 -3.06
N GLY A 227 -16.40 10.07 -3.83
CA GLY A 227 -17.54 10.98 -3.59
C GLY A 227 -18.89 10.31 -3.75
N GLU A 228 -19.05 9.41 -4.73
CA GLU A 228 -20.27 8.63 -4.91
C GLU A 228 -20.46 7.57 -3.84
N ASP A 229 -19.38 6.87 -3.48
CA ASP A 229 -19.38 5.86 -2.42
C ASP A 229 -19.78 6.49 -1.07
N MET A 230 -19.31 7.70 -0.77
CA MET A 230 -19.74 8.45 0.42
C MET A 230 -21.22 8.77 0.39
N GLN A 231 -21.75 9.23 -0.75
CA GLN A 231 -23.16 9.56 -0.93
C GLN A 231 -24.06 8.32 -0.77
N LEU A 232 -23.67 7.22 -1.43
CA LEU A 232 -24.44 5.97 -1.49
C LEU A 232 -24.19 5.04 -0.28
N ARG A 233 -23.24 5.38 0.59
CA ARG A 233 -22.81 4.54 1.71
C ARG A 233 -22.20 3.20 1.24
N ALA A 234 -21.54 3.20 0.09
CA ALA A 234 -20.93 2.04 -0.53
C ALA A 234 -19.42 2.04 -0.23
N HIS A 235 -19.01 1.48 0.90
CA HIS A 235 -17.63 1.52 1.38
C HIS A 235 -16.89 0.18 1.15
N ASP A 236 -17.03 -0.39 -0.06
CA ASP A 236 -16.28 -1.56 -0.48
C ASP A 236 -14.78 -1.24 -0.48
N CYS A 237 -14.01 -2.05 0.25
CA CYS A 237 -12.65 -1.69 0.58
C CYS A 237 -11.66 -1.86 -0.57
N TYR A 238 -11.16 -0.76 -1.11
CA TYR A 238 -9.98 -0.68 -1.96
C TYR A 238 -8.73 -0.29 -1.16
N PHE A 239 -8.88 0.64 -0.21
CA PHE A 239 -7.84 1.07 0.72
C PHE A 239 -8.48 1.33 2.10
N SER A 240 -8.22 0.43 3.06
CA SER A 240 -8.97 0.43 4.32
C SER A 240 -8.70 1.65 5.21
N ALA A 241 -9.69 2.00 6.03
CA ALA A 241 -9.56 3.06 7.04
C ALA A 241 -8.41 2.78 8.03
N ALA A 242 -8.15 1.51 8.36
CA ALA A 242 -6.99 1.12 9.18
C ALA A 242 -5.65 1.43 8.48
N HIS A 243 -5.53 1.18 7.17
CA HIS A 243 -4.35 1.58 6.41
C HIS A 243 -4.23 3.11 6.30
N ALA A 244 -5.35 3.83 6.13
CA ALA A 244 -5.34 5.29 6.12
C ALA A 244 -4.85 5.86 7.47
N ALA A 245 -5.29 5.28 8.59
CA ALA A 245 -4.79 5.65 9.92
C ALA A 245 -3.28 5.40 10.05
N LYS A 246 -2.82 4.19 9.66
CA LYS A 246 -1.40 3.82 9.73
C LYS A 246 -0.54 4.76 8.90
N ASP A 247 -0.91 5.00 7.64
CA ASP A 247 -0.12 5.81 6.72
C ASP A 247 -0.11 7.30 7.13
N SER A 248 -1.22 7.80 7.70
CA SER A 248 -1.26 9.16 8.28
C SER A 248 -0.35 9.28 9.50
N ALA A 249 -0.22 8.23 10.32
CA ALA A 249 0.68 8.22 11.47
C ALA A 249 2.15 8.30 11.02
N ILE A 250 2.55 7.55 9.97
CA ILE A 250 3.91 7.62 9.42
C ILE A 250 4.27 9.07 9.03
N ALA A 251 3.36 9.80 8.39
CA ALA A 251 3.63 11.20 8.01
C ALA A 251 3.77 12.13 9.22
N LEU A 252 3.00 11.91 10.29
CA LEU A 252 3.12 12.67 11.52
C LEU A 252 4.41 12.37 12.27
N ASP A 253 4.83 11.11 12.31
CA ASP A 253 6.11 10.70 12.90
C ASP A 253 7.30 11.35 12.16
N LEU A 254 7.22 11.44 10.82
CA LEU A 254 8.22 12.15 10.02
C LEU A 254 8.22 13.67 10.32
N ALA A 255 7.05 14.27 10.50
CA ALA A 255 6.95 15.68 10.87
C ALA A 255 7.55 15.97 12.25
N GLU A 256 7.31 15.10 13.24
CA GLU A 256 7.90 15.19 14.58
C GLU A 256 9.43 15.14 14.52
N GLN A 257 10.01 14.23 13.73
CA GLN A 257 11.45 14.10 13.55
C GLN A 257 12.13 15.39 13.05
N VAL A 258 11.39 16.23 12.30
CA VAL A 258 11.91 17.51 11.77
C VAL A 258 11.34 18.73 12.50
N GLY A 259 10.62 18.53 13.61
CA GLY A 259 10.05 19.60 14.43
C GLY A 259 8.91 20.38 13.76
N LEU A 260 8.17 19.77 12.84
CA LEU A 260 7.08 20.42 12.09
C LEU A 260 5.71 20.01 12.65
N SER A 261 4.84 21.00 12.87
CA SER A 261 3.45 20.76 13.26
C SER A 261 2.54 20.67 12.05
N LEU A 262 1.70 19.60 11.98
CA LEU A 262 0.75 19.34 10.89
C LEU A 262 -0.68 19.19 11.43
N PRO A 263 -1.37 20.29 11.80
CA PRO A 263 -2.66 20.24 12.48
C PRO A 263 -3.76 19.57 11.64
N VAL A 264 -3.79 19.76 10.33
CA VAL A 264 -4.77 19.12 9.43
C VAL A 264 -4.54 17.60 9.38
N ALA A 265 -3.29 17.15 9.22
CA ALA A 265 -2.96 15.73 9.22
C ALA A 265 -3.28 15.05 10.56
N LEU A 266 -3.05 15.76 11.68
CA LEU A 266 -3.38 15.27 13.02
C LEU A 266 -4.89 15.10 13.20
N ALA A 267 -5.70 16.07 12.77
CA ALA A 267 -7.15 15.97 12.80
C ALA A 267 -7.65 14.81 11.91
N THR A 268 -7.09 14.67 10.72
CA THR A 268 -7.40 13.57 9.79
C THR A 268 -7.11 12.20 10.41
N LEU A 269 -5.94 12.01 11.03
CA LEU A 269 -5.62 10.79 11.76
C LEU A 269 -6.64 10.51 12.87
N GLY A 270 -7.08 11.54 13.60
CA GLY A 270 -8.11 11.45 14.63
C GLY A 270 -9.42 10.86 14.09
N GLN A 271 -9.86 11.28 12.90
CA GLN A 271 -11.06 10.75 12.24
C GLN A 271 -10.91 9.26 11.90
N TYR A 272 -9.81 8.83 11.31
CA TYR A 272 -9.58 7.41 11.00
C TYR A 272 -9.45 6.55 12.26
N ARG A 273 -8.79 7.04 13.31
CA ARG A 273 -8.75 6.36 14.63
C ARG A 273 -10.16 6.19 15.20
N ARG A 274 -11.03 7.19 15.03
CA ARG A 274 -12.43 7.11 15.45
C ARG A 274 -13.19 6.02 14.70
N LEU A 275 -13.00 5.89 13.38
CA LEU A 275 -13.57 4.77 12.59
C LEU A 275 -13.13 3.42 13.12
N MET A 276 -11.84 3.27 13.45
CA MET A 276 -11.33 2.02 14.02
C MET A 276 -12.00 1.69 15.37
N GLN A 277 -12.17 2.68 16.26
CA GLN A 277 -12.88 2.51 17.53
C GLN A 277 -14.35 2.07 17.35
N LEU A 278 -14.96 2.45 16.23
CA LEU A 278 -16.33 2.05 15.87
C LEU A 278 -16.39 0.68 15.15
N GLY A 279 -15.29 -0.05 15.07
CA GLY A 279 -15.22 -1.35 14.37
C GLY A 279 -15.30 -1.24 12.85
N LYS A 280 -15.06 -0.06 12.26
CA LYS A 280 -15.17 0.21 10.81
C LYS A 280 -13.79 0.28 10.14
N GLY A 281 -12.73 -0.24 10.76
CA GLY A 281 -11.36 -0.18 10.25
C GLY A 281 -11.15 -0.93 8.93
N ASP A 282 -11.92 -1.98 8.67
CA ASP A 282 -11.82 -2.80 7.47
C ASP A 282 -12.61 -2.24 6.26
N LEU A 283 -13.46 -1.24 6.48
CA LEU A 283 -14.12 -0.53 5.40
C LEU A 283 -13.13 0.33 4.62
N ASP A 284 -13.51 0.75 3.42
CA ASP A 284 -12.73 1.71 2.63
C ASP A 284 -12.53 3.03 3.38
N LYS A 285 -11.46 3.77 3.07
CA LYS A 285 -11.18 5.09 3.66
C LYS A 285 -12.33 6.08 3.50
N SER A 286 -13.15 5.94 2.45
CA SER A 286 -14.37 6.72 2.21
C SER A 286 -15.38 6.61 3.35
N ALA A 287 -15.29 5.56 4.18
CA ALA A 287 -16.14 5.37 5.35
C ALA A 287 -15.95 6.46 6.43
N VAL A 288 -14.96 7.36 6.30
CA VAL A 288 -14.87 8.55 7.16
C VAL A 288 -16.14 9.40 7.07
N ALA A 289 -16.91 9.31 5.99
CA ALA A 289 -18.23 9.90 5.83
C ALA A 289 -19.27 9.39 6.88
N GLU A 290 -19.07 8.20 7.43
CA GLU A 290 -19.92 7.67 8.51
C GLU A 290 -19.85 8.52 9.81
N LEU A 291 -18.84 9.37 9.94
CA LEU A 291 -18.66 10.25 11.09
C LEU A 291 -19.33 11.62 10.91
N THR A 292 -19.66 12.02 9.68
CA THR A 292 -20.03 13.40 9.33
C THR A 292 -21.40 13.52 8.71
N PHE A 293 -21.93 12.48 8.06
CA PHE A 293 -23.27 12.53 7.51
C PHE A 293 -24.34 12.50 8.62
N PRO A 294 -25.44 13.27 8.49
CA PRO A 294 -26.60 13.13 9.36
C PRO A 294 -27.08 11.69 9.36
N ASP A 295 -27.70 11.24 10.41
CA ASP A 295 -28.25 9.89 10.57
C ASP A 295 -27.24 8.73 10.53
N ARG A 296 -25.96 9.00 10.27
CA ARG A 296 -24.86 8.02 10.29
C ARG A 296 -23.91 8.20 11.47
N ALA A 297 -23.70 9.46 11.86
CA ALA A 297 -22.82 9.79 12.97
C ALA A 297 -23.39 9.25 14.29
N PRO A 298 -22.58 8.58 15.13
CA PRO A 298 -23.01 8.22 16.47
C PRO A 298 -23.34 9.51 17.23
N SER A 299 -24.52 9.53 17.90
CA SER A 299 -24.94 10.65 18.72
C SER A 299 -23.80 11.10 19.65
N ARG A 300 -23.36 12.32 19.50
CA ARG A 300 -22.33 13.08 20.22
C ARG A 300 -21.31 12.28 21.02
N LEU A 301 -20.03 12.56 20.75
CA LEU A 301 -18.91 12.15 21.62
C LEU A 301 -19.18 12.63 23.06
N PRO A 302 -18.89 11.83 24.07
CA PRO A 302 -18.66 12.38 25.40
C PRO A 302 -17.47 13.36 25.29
N THR A 303 -17.69 14.56 25.72
CA THR A 303 -16.70 15.64 25.86
C THR A 303 -15.52 15.22 26.71
#